data_54ffad197f71fae64e49b33936de4418
#
_entry.id   54ffad197f71fae64e49b33936de4418
#
_cell.length_a   1.000
_cell.length_b   1.000
_cell.length_c   1.000
_cell.angle_alpha   90.00
_cell.angle_beta   90.00
_cell.angle_gamma   90.00
#
_symmetry.space_group_name_H-M   'P 1'
#
loop_
_entity.id
_entity.type
_entity.pdbx_description
1 polymer ?
#
loop_
_entity_poly.entity_id
_entity_poly.type
_entity_poly.pdbx_seq_one_letter_code
_entity_poly.pdbx_strand_id
1 'polypeptide(L)'
;MNTLLKQIKKKNAKAFTHSGKFHADDVFSYALLLYLNPEITITRGNKVPEDFKGIIFDIGRGKYDHHQRDSRIRENGVPYAAFGLLWEELGAEILGEELAAKFDESFIQPLDINDNTGEKNELATLIGNFNPSWDVENGENEAFSRAVQTAGMILVNMFEKYKGNERAEKRVEEILAAHNSSVLSGEKSESEAKVLVLPEFVPCQKQLRETDIAFIIFPSNRGGYCIQPLKREHSLNYKCSFPENWLGLEGDELKQATGLTSANFCHKGGFIMTVDDVNDAISACKISLENFTESSCIINLGGSHEMDESLKEIPHMENAVVCIPSSRQLKKYKIFVLPGWISGNIFMPPIVAFHEIPLVLRLQVLSVAGRLYSNLYIL
;
A
#
# COMPACT_ATOMS: atom_id res chain seq x y z
N MET A 1 -23.60 18.48 -12.58
CA MET A 1 -24.04 18.04 -11.23
C MET A 1 -25.00 16.88 -11.39
N ASN A 2 -24.64 15.73 -10.90
CA ASN A 2 -25.35 14.46 -10.97
C ASN A 2 -26.76 14.58 -10.32
N THR A 3 -27.76 13.83 -10.84
CA THR A 3 -29.15 13.84 -10.35
C THR A 3 -29.24 13.36 -8.90
N LEU A 4 -28.47 12.32 -8.54
CA LEU A 4 -28.41 11.80 -7.18
C LEU A 4 -27.83 12.84 -6.22
N LEU A 5 -26.74 13.51 -6.56
CA LEU A 5 -26.13 14.54 -5.74
C LEU A 5 -27.10 15.72 -5.50
N LYS A 6 -27.89 16.13 -6.52
CA LYS A 6 -28.94 17.10 -6.35
C LYS A 6 -30.03 16.66 -5.37
N GLN A 7 -30.36 15.37 -5.38
CA GLN A 7 -31.35 14.79 -4.46
C GLN A 7 -30.81 14.76 -3.02
N ILE A 8 -29.54 14.36 -2.85
CA ILE A 8 -28.86 14.32 -1.54
C ILE A 8 -28.79 15.72 -0.92
N LYS A 9 -28.46 16.76 -1.71
CA LYS A 9 -28.28 18.14 -1.22
C LYS A 9 -29.56 18.89 -0.93
N LYS A 10 -30.73 18.28 -1.04
CA LYS A 10 -31.98 18.90 -0.62
C LYS A 10 -32.01 19.07 0.90
N LYS A 11 -32.60 20.22 1.37
CA LYS A 11 -32.70 20.53 2.82
C LYS A 11 -33.38 19.45 3.65
N ASN A 12 -34.34 18.70 3.07
CA ASN A 12 -35.08 17.63 3.74
C ASN A 12 -34.82 16.29 3.05
N ALA A 13 -33.57 16.02 2.64
CA ALA A 13 -33.22 14.76 2.01
C ALA A 13 -33.43 13.59 3.00
N LYS A 14 -34.00 12.51 2.45
CA LYS A 14 -34.28 11.29 3.22
C LYS A 14 -33.65 10.10 2.55
N ALA A 15 -33.19 9.16 3.36
CA ALA A 15 -32.68 7.88 2.93
C ALA A 15 -33.48 6.75 3.59
N PHE A 16 -33.50 5.58 2.95
CA PHE A 16 -34.12 4.38 3.47
C PHE A 16 -33.23 3.16 3.18
N THR A 17 -33.03 2.33 4.20
CA THR A 17 -32.36 1.03 4.08
C THR A 17 -33.07 -0.01 4.93
N HIS A 18 -32.61 -1.28 4.88
CA HIS A 18 -33.18 -2.35 5.67
C HIS A 18 -32.99 -2.17 7.18
N SER A 19 -33.83 -2.79 7.99
CA SER A 19 -33.68 -2.93 9.46
C SER A 19 -33.00 -4.24 9.82
N GLY A 20 -32.83 -4.47 11.13
CA GLY A 20 -32.17 -5.65 11.65
C GLY A 20 -30.65 -5.54 11.63
N LYS A 21 -29.99 -6.68 11.47
CA LYS A 21 -28.53 -6.73 11.41
C LYS A 21 -28.01 -5.94 10.22
N PHE A 22 -27.08 -5.04 10.48
CA PHE A 22 -26.44 -4.23 9.45
C PHE A 22 -25.05 -4.76 9.08
N HIS A 23 -24.60 -4.42 7.87
CA HIS A 23 -23.31 -4.80 7.31
C HIS A 23 -22.45 -3.55 7.06
N ALA A 24 -21.24 -3.75 6.56
CA ALA A 24 -20.41 -2.63 6.18
C ALA A 24 -21.01 -1.85 4.99
N ASP A 25 -21.69 -2.53 4.09
CA ASP A 25 -22.28 -1.98 2.89
C ASP A 25 -23.30 -0.86 3.19
N ASP A 26 -24.35 -1.17 3.96
CA ASP A 26 -25.38 -0.19 4.32
C ASP A 26 -24.85 0.91 5.26
N VAL A 27 -23.90 0.57 6.14
CA VAL A 27 -23.24 1.53 7.04
C VAL A 27 -22.39 2.54 6.27
N PHE A 28 -21.52 2.10 5.36
CA PHE A 28 -20.71 3.00 4.53
C PHE A 28 -21.56 3.76 3.51
N SER A 29 -22.61 3.15 2.99
CA SER A 29 -23.59 3.82 2.14
C SER A 29 -24.19 5.05 2.82
N TYR A 30 -24.69 4.89 4.05
CA TYR A 30 -25.25 6.04 4.78
C TYR A 30 -24.19 7.03 5.22
N ALA A 31 -23.01 6.58 5.63
CA ALA A 31 -21.89 7.45 5.95
C ALA A 31 -21.48 8.34 4.76
N LEU A 32 -21.50 7.80 3.53
CA LEU A 32 -21.25 8.55 2.31
C LEU A 32 -22.31 9.62 2.07
N LEU A 33 -23.59 9.30 2.28
CA LEU A 33 -24.68 10.26 2.15
C LEU A 33 -24.55 11.40 3.17
N LEU A 34 -24.19 11.08 4.43
CA LEU A 34 -23.95 12.08 5.48
C LEU A 34 -22.72 12.96 5.19
N TYR A 35 -21.67 12.41 4.58
CA TYR A 35 -20.53 13.21 4.13
C TYR A 35 -20.94 14.30 3.14
N LEU A 36 -21.89 13.98 2.24
CA LEU A 36 -22.38 14.91 1.23
C LEU A 36 -23.47 15.87 1.74
N ASN A 37 -24.24 15.43 2.72
CA ASN A 37 -25.28 16.23 3.39
C ASN A 37 -25.45 15.76 4.85
N PRO A 38 -24.86 16.49 5.83
CA PRO A 38 -24.99 16.15 7.25
C PRO A 38 -26.41 16.20 7.81
N GLU A 39 -27.37 16.83 7.09
CA GLU A 39 -28.77 16.95 7.51
C GLU A 39 -29.66 15.84 6.94
N ILE A 40 -29.12 14.93 6.11
CA ILE A 40 -29.91 13.83 5.55
C ILE A 40 -30.36 12.89 6.67
N THR A 41 -31.63 12.53 6.68
CA THR A 41 -32.17 11.59 7.67
C THR A 41 -32.33 10.21 7.08
N ILE A 42 -32.20 9.17 7.92
CA ILE A 42 -32.40 7.78 7.50
C ILE A 42 -33.58 7.17 8.24
N THR A 43 -34.33 6.34 7.53
CA THR A 43 -35.29 5.39 8.08
C THR A 43 -34.81 3.99 7.77
N ARG A 44 -34.85 3.10 8.75
CA ARG A 44 -34.56 1.68 8.59
C ARG A 44 -35.86 0.88 8.74
N GLY A 45 -36.08 -0.08 7.86
CA GLY A 45 -37.32 -0.87 7.90
C GLY A 45 -37.26 -2.12 7.03
N ASN A 46 -38.19 -3.04 7.25
CA ASN A 46 -38.25 -4.32 6.52
C ASN A 46 -38.88 -4.21 5.13
N LYS A 47 -39.56 -3.11 4.85
CA LYS A 47 -40.23 -2.84 3.56
C LYS A 47 -40.22 -1.34 3.30
N VAL A 48 -39.90 -0.96 2.09
CA VAL A 48 -39.95 0.44 1.65
C VAL A 48 -41.43 0.87 1.56
N PRO A 49 -41.84 1.98 2.20
CA PRO A 49 -43.18 2.52 2.04
C PRO A 49 -43.45 2.92 0.58
N GLU A 50 -44.66 2.68 0.10
CA GLU A 50 -45.05 2.94 -1.30
C GLU A 50 -44.95 4.42 -1.70
N ASP A 51 -45.14 5.31 -0.74
CA ASP A 51 -45.08 6.78 -0.91
C ASP A 51 -43.71 7.39 -0.54
N PHE A 52 -42.70 6.54 -0.23
CA PHE A 52 -41.39 7.03 0.16
C PHE A 52 -40.70 7.79 -0.99
N LYS A 53 -40.34 9.04 -0.70
CA LYS A 53 -39.60 9.91 -1.63
C LYS A 53 -38.23 10.23 -1.07
N GLY A 54 -37.25 9.47 -1.45
CA GLY A 54 -35.86 9.62 -0.97
C GLY A 54 -34.92 8.71 -1.71
N ILE A 55 -33.72 8.55 -1.13
CA ILE A 55 -32.69 7.64 -1.63
C ILE A 55 -32.92 6.29 -0.95
N ILE A 56 -33.17 5.27 -1.74
CA ILE A 56 -33.36 3.90 -1.27
C ILE A 56 -32.14 3.10 -1.67
N PHE A 57 -31.50 2.45 -0.73
CA PHE A 57 -30.32 1.63 -0.98
C PHE A 57 -30.36 0.35 -0.13
N ASP A 58 -29.72 -0.68 -0.63
CA ASP A 58 -29.59 -2.01 0.01
C ASP A 58 -30.93 -2.66 0.39
N ILE A 59 -32.01 -2.28 -0.28
CA ILE A 59 -33.37 -2.81 -0.15
C ILE A 59 -34.25 -2.32 -1.30
N GLY A 60 -35.32 -3.05 -1.59
CA GLY A 60 -36.41 -2.57 -2.46
C GLY A 60 -36.19 -2.86 -3.93
N ARG A 61 -35.15 -3.57 -4.31
CA ARG A 61 -34.80 -3.96 -5.69
C ARG A 61 -34.72 -2.81 -6.67
N GLY A 62 -34.33 -1.62 -6.16
CA GLY A 62 -34.14 -0.41 -6.93
C GLY A 62 -32.71 -0.27 -7.45
N LYS A 63 -32.38 0.95 -7.87
CA LYS A 63 -31.10 1.27 -8.51
C LYS A 63 -29.88 1.00 -7.62
N TYR A 64 -30.00 1.18 -6.31
CA TYR A 64 -28.89 1.02 -5.34
C TYR A 64 -29.12 -0.19 -4.44
N ASP A 65 -29.73 -1.24 -4.98
CA ASP A 65 -29.89 -2.54 -4.34
C ASP A 65 -29.24 -3.62 -5.21
N HIS A 66 -28.66 -4.61 -4.59
CA HIS A 66 -27.90 -5.66 -5.27
C HIS A 66 -28.47 -7.08 -5.05
N HIS A 67 -29.60 -7.21 -4.35
CA HIS A 67 -30.21 -8.51 -4.00
C HIS A 67 -31.01 -9.17 -5.13
N GLN A 68 -31.15 -8.53 -6.28
CA GLN A 68 -31.85 -9.09 -7.44
C GLN A 68 -30.93 -9.99 -8.27
N ARG A 69 -31.53 -10.91 -9.07
CA ARG A 69 -30.78 -11.86 -9.91
C ARG A 69 -29.93 -11.20 -10.99
N ASP A 70 -30.34 -10.05 -11.45
CA ASP A 70 -29.68 -9.22 -12.45
C ASP A 70 -28.86 -8.10 -11.81
N SER A 71 -28.35 -8.35 -10.60
CA SER A 71 -27.46 -7.42 -9.91
C SER A 71 -26.24 -7.09 -10.76
N ARG A 72 -25.80 -5.85 -10.68
CA ARG A 72 -24.74 -5.31 -11.52
C ARG A 72 -23.37 -5.88 -11.12
N ILE A 73 -22.54 -6.08 -12.13
CA ILE A 73 -21.16 -6.56 -11.99
C ILE A 73 -20.25 -5.58 -12.72
N ARG A 74 -19.10 -5.23 -12.15
CA ARG A 74 -18.08 -4.41 -12.79
C ARG A 74 -17.43 -5.13 -13.96
N GLU A 75 -16.80 -4.42 -14.87
CA GLU A 75 -16.09 -5.00 -16.02
C GLU A 75 -15.00 -6.01 -15.61
N ASN A 76 -14.39 -5.83 -14.45
CA ASN A 76 -13.40 -6.76 -13.90
C ASN A 76 -14.01 -7.99 -13.19
N GLY A 77 -15.33 -8.14 -13.22
CA GLY A 77 -16.05 -9.27 -12.63
C GLY A 77 -16.42 -9.11 -11.17
N VAL A 78 -16.08 -8.01 -10.52
CA VAL A 78 -16.43 -7.74 -9.12
C VAL A 78 -17.88 -7.29 -9.02
N PRO A 79 -18.74 -7.98 -8.22
CA PRO A 79 -20.13 -7.58 -8.04
C PRO A 79 -20.21 -6.24 -7.30
N TYR A 80 -21.22 -5.45 -7.60
CA TYR A 80 -21.57 -4.28 -6.79
C TYR A 80 -22.38 -4.69 -5.57
N ALA A 81 -22.14 -4.00 -4.44
CA ALA A 81 -23.12 -3.86 -3.37
C ALA A 81 -23.65 -2.41 -3.35
N ALA A 82 -24.52 -2.05 -2.42
CA ALA A 82 -25.17 -0.75 -2.43
C ALA A 82 -24.15 0.40 -2.33
N PHE A 83 -23.08 0.23 -1.55
CA PHE A 83 -22.02 1.23 -1.42
C PHE A 83 -21.30 1.47 -2.75
N GLY A 84 -20.94 0.41 -3.46
CA GLY A 84 -20.34 0.52 -4.80
C GLY A 84 -21.26 1.17 -5.81
N LEU A 85 -22.56 0.85 -5.79
CA LEU A 85 -23.57 1.47 -6.67
C LEU A 85 -23.73 2.97 -6.42
N LEU A 86 -23.70 3.41 -5.16
CA LEU A 86 -23.71 4.83 -4.81
C LEU A 86 -22.41 5.52 -5.20
N TRP A 87 -21.29 4.85 -4.98
CA TRP A 87 -19.96 5.39 -5.31
C TRP A 87 -19.77 5.62 -6.80
N GLU A 88 -20.25 4.73 -7.64
CA GLU A 88 -20.18 4.88 -9.09
C GLU A 88 -20.74 6.23 -9.58
N GLU A 89 -21.78 6.74 -8.90
CA GLU A 89 -22.38 8.03 -9.25
C GLU A 89 -21.77 9.23 -8.50
N LEU A 90 -21.22 9.00 -7.33
CA LEU A 90 -20.82 10.10 -6.42
C LEU A 90 -19.31 10.26 -6.33
N GLY A 91 -18.55 9.20 -6.63
CA GLY A 91 -17.10 9.16 -6.40
C GLY A 91 -16.36 10.25 -7.14
N ALA A 92 -16.65 10.44 -8.42
CA ALA A 92 -16.03 11.48 -9.24
C ALA A 92 -16.31 12.91 -8.76
N GLU A 93 -17.48 13.15 -8.18
CA GLU A 93 -17.83 14.46 -7.60
C GLU A 93 -17.10 14.75 -6.28
N ILE A 94 -16.56 13.70 -5.62
CA ILE A 94 -15.85 13.79 -4.32
C ILE A 94 -14.35 13.85 -4.51
N LEU A 95 -13.80 12.97 -5.37
CA LEU A 95 -12.35 12.77 -5.55
C LEU A 95 -11.84 13.10 -6.96
N GLY A 96 -12.73 13.38 -7.94
CA GLY A 96 -12.37 13.35 -9.35
C GLY A 96 -12.32 11.91 -9.90
N GLU A 97 -12.36 11.77 -11.23
CA GLU A 97 -12.52 10.45 -11.88
C GLU A 97 -11.40 9.47 -11.53
N GLU A 98 -10.14 9.91 -11.63
CA GLU A 98 -8.97 9.05 -11.44
C GLU A 98 -8.85 8.52 -9.99
N LEU A 99 -8.97 9.43 -9.01
CA LEU A 99 -8.88 9.02 -7.60
C LEU A 99 -10.10 8.24 -7.16
N ALA A 100 -11.28 8.52 -7.74
CA ALA A 100 -12.50 7.76 -7.45
C ALA A 100 -12.38 6.31 -7.94
N ALA A 101 -11.78 6.08 -9.11
CA ALA A 101 -11.52 4.74 -9.61
C ALA A 101 -10.50 3.99 -8.73
N LYS A 102 -9.41 4.63 -8.32
CA LYS A 102 -8.43 4.05 -7.39
C LYS A 102 -9.04 3.72 -6.03
N PHE A 103 -9.95 4.56 -5.54
CA PHE A 103 -10.65 4.33 -4.28
C PHE A 103 -11.65 3.18 -4.39
N ASP A 104 -12.39 3.09 -5.50
CA ASP A 104 -13.26 1.95 -5.78
C ASP A 104 -12.50 0.63 -5.73
N GLU A 105 -11.42 0.52 -6.50
CA GLU A 105 -10.61 -0.69 -6.58
C GLU A 105 -10.02 -1.12 -5.23
N SER A 106 -9.46 -0.18 -4.48
CA SER A 106 -8.67 -0.50 -3.29
C SER A 106 -9.47 -0.55 -2.00
N PHE A 107 -10.64 0.10 -1.93
CA PHE A 107 -11.42 0.21 -0.71
C PHE A 107 -12.84 -0.36 -0.84
N ILE A 108 -13.55 0.00 -1.92
CA ILE A 108 -14.98 -0.35 -2.05
C ILE A 108 -15.15 -1.77 -2.57
N GLN A 109 -14.44 -2.17 -3.63
CA GLN A 109 -14.57 -3.51 -4.19
C GLN A 109 -14.34 -4.62 -3.16
N PRO A 110 -13.35 -4.55 -2.25
CA PRO A 110 -13.20 -5.53 -1.17
C PRO A 110 -14.40 -5.59 -0.21
N LEU A 111 -15.11 -4.48 0.02
CA LEU A 111 -16.33 -4.45 0.83
C LEU A 111 -17.53 -5.04 0.07
N ASP A 112 -17.68 -4.67 -1.21
CA ASP A 112 -18.72 -5.21 -2.09
C ASP A 112 -18.56 -6.75 -2.27
N ILE A 113 -17.32 -7.24 -2.40
CA ILE A 113 -17.04 -8.70 -2.44
C ILE A 113 -17.45 -9.36 -1.13
N ASN A 114 -17.07 -8.79 0.01
CA ASN A 114 -17.44 -9.32 1.31
C ASN A 114 -18.96 -9.46 1.46
N ASP A 115 -19.69 -8.43 1.06
CA ASP A 115 -21.14 -8.39 1.20
C ASP A 115 -21.84 -9.40 0.29
N ASN A 116 -21.40 -9.53 -0.97
CA ASN A 116 -21.99 -10.46 -1.93
C ASN A 116 -21.59 -11.92 -1.73
N THR A 117 -20.39 -12.21 -1.18
CA THR A 117 -19.81 -13.56 -1.16
C THR A 117 -19.52 -14.11 0.23
N GLY A 118 -19.50 -13.25 1.24
CA GLY A 118 -19.02 -13.60 2.58
C GLY A 118 -17.50 -13.76 2.68
N GLU A 119 -16.73 -13.36 1.65
CA GLU A 119 -15.26 -13.36 1.72
C GLU A 119 -14.78 -12.46 2.88
N LYS A 120 -13.80 -12.95 3.64
CA LYS A 120 -13.34 -12.26 4.85
C LYS A 120 -12.77 -10.89 4.54
N ASN A 121 -13.35 -9.85 5.14
CA ASN A 121 -12.86 -8.49 5.16
C ASN A 121 -12.77 -8.00 6.60
N GLU A 122 -11.58 -7.54 7.02
CA GLU A 122 -11.36 -7.14 8.43
C GLU A 122 -12.15 -5.89 8.80
N LEU A 123 -12.25 -4.92 7.88
CA LEU A 123 -13.03 -3.71 8.12
C LEU A 123 -14.53 -4.01 8.22
N ALA A 124 -15.05 -4.86 7.32
CA ALA A 124 -16.44 -5.31 7.40
C ALA A 124 -16.72 -6.04 8.72
N THR A 125 -15.77 -6.87 9.17
CA THR A 125 -15.87 -7.55 10.46
C THR A 125 -15.91 -6.54 11.63
N LEU A 126 -15.06 -5.52 11.61
CA LEU A 126 -15.04 -4.47 12.64
C LEU A 126 -16.37 -3.70 12.68
N ILE A 127 -16.90 -3.31 11.53
CA ILE A 127 -18.21 -2.64 11.44
C ILE A 127 -19.33 -3.57 11.91
N GLY A 128 -19.29 -4.84 11.51
CA GLY A 128 -20.25 -5.85 11.94
C GLY A 128 -20.29 -6.06 13.46
N ASN A 129 -19.16 -5.87 14.14
CA ASN A 129 -19.09 -5.99 15.61
C ASN A 129 -19.82 -4.88 16.37
N PHE A 130 -20.30 -3.83 15.71
CA PHE A 130 -21.21 -2.85 16.31
C PHE A 130 -22.63 -3.37 16.49
N ASN A 131 -23.03 -4.43 15.75
CA ASN A 131 -24.35 -5.04 15.95
C ASN A 131 -24.51 -5.49 17.40
N PRO A 132 -25.72 -5.33 17.99
CA PRO A 132 -25.99 -5.86 19.31
C PRO A 132 -25.73 -7.37 19.39
N SER A 133 -25.40 -7.87 20.57
CA SER A 133 -25.36 -9.32 20.81
C SER A 133 -26.74 -9.93 20.59
N TRP A 134 -26.78 -11.20 20.21
CA TRP A 134 -28.01 -11.93 19.88
C TRP A 134 -29.06 -11.96 21.02
N ASP A 135 -28.63 -11.75 22.26
CA ASP A 135 -29.42 -11.76 23.48
C ASP A 135 -29.83 -10.35 23.98
N VAL A 136 -29.50 -9.32 23.22
CA VAL A 136 -29.87 -7.92 23.53
C VAL A 136 -31.12 -7.55 22.73
N GLU A 137 -32.21 -7.32 23.42
CA GLU A 137 -33.44 -6.79 22.82
C GLU A 137 -33.29 -5.27 22.61
N ASN A 138 -33.53 -4.82 21.37
CA ASN A 138 -33.44 -3.42 20.94
C ASN A 138 -32.01 -2.84 20.89
N GLY A 139 -31.88 -1.60 20.49
CA GLY A 139 -30.58 -0.89 20.38
C GLY A 139 -29.92 -0.96 19.01
N GLU A 140 -30.55 -1.60 18.00
CA GLU A 140 -30.01 -1.76 16.65
C GLU A 140 -29.78 -0.39 15.96
N ASN A 141 -30.70 0.56 16.14
CA ASN A 141 -30.58 1.87 15.49
C ASN A 141 -29.47 2.74 16.13
N GLU A 142 -29.31 2.66 17.44
CA GLU A 142 -28.21 3.31 18.16
C GLU A 142 -26.85 2.67 17.78
N ALA A 143 -26.84 1.33 17.67
CA ALA A 143 -25.67 0.59 17.20
C ALA A 143 -25.30 0.96 15.77
N PHE A 144 -26.27 0.99 14.87
CA PHE A 144 -26.11 1.46 13.50
C PHE A 144 -25.55 2.89 13.46
N SER A 145 -26.10 3.80 14.26
CA SER A 145 -25.64 5.18 14.31
C SER A 145 -24.17 5.29 14.72
N ARG A 146 -23.73 4.49 15.71
CA ARG A 146 -22.31 4.43 16.12
C ARG A 146 -21.43 3.87 15.02
N ALA A 147 -21.87 2.81 14.33
CA ALA A 147 -21.16 2.25 13.19
C ALA A 147 -21.00 3.26 12.06
N VAL A 148 -22.07 4.00 11.72
CA VAL A 148 -22.08 5.05 10.70
C VAL A 148 -21.14 6.21 11.07
N GLN A 149 -21.10 6.64 12.32
CA GLN A 149 -20.15 7.67 12.77
C GLN A 149 -18.70 7.20 12.57
N THR A 150 -18.41 5.94 12.93
CA THR A 150 -17.08 5.35 12.74
C THR A 150 -16.72 5.25 11.25
N ALA A 151 -17.64 4.77 10.41
CA ALA A 151 -17.44 4.72 8.96
C ALA A 151 -17.24 6.12 8.34
N GLY A 152 -17.97 7.12 8.82
CA GLY A 152 -17.81 8.52 8.41
C GLY A 152 -16.42 9.06 8.69
N MET A 153 -15.87 8.80 9.90
CA MET A 153 -14.49 9.17 10.23
C MET A 153 -13.47 8.48 9.32
N ILE A 154 -13.69 7.20 9.02
CA ILE A 154 -12.82 6.45 8.11
C ILE A 154 -12.86 7.08 6.72
N LEU A 155 -14.04 7.34 6.15
CA LEU A 155 -14.19 7.93 4.81
C LEU A 155 -13.51 9.30 4.70
N VAL A 156 -13.75 10.20 5.66
CA VAL A 156 -13.12 11.54 5.68
C VAL A 156 -11.61 11.44 5.66
N ASN A 157 -11.02 10.61 6.54
CA ASN A 157 -9.58 10.42 6.60
C ASN A 157 -9.01 9.78 5.32
N MET A 158 -9.74 8.82 4.74
CA MET A 158 -9.34 8.21 3.48
C MET A 158 -9.38 9.20 2.32
N PHE A 159 -10.44 10.00 2.19
CA PHE A 159 -10.54 11.02 1.14
C PHE A 159 -9.42 12.06 1.26
N GLU A 160 -9.14 12.55 2.47
CA GLU A 160 -8.02 13.47 2.69
C GLU A 160 -6.67 12.85 2.38
N LYS A 161 -6.46 11.58 2.69
CA LYS A 161 -5.24 10.85 2.34
C LYS A 161 -5.06 10.75 0.82
N TYR A 162 -6.12 10.40 0.07
CA TYR A 162 -6.07 10.32 -1.40
C TYR A 162 -5.75 11.67 -2.03
N LYS A 163 -6.46 12.73 -1.62
CA LYS A 163 -6.18 14.10 -2.06
C LYS A 163 -4.78 14.57 -1.65
N GLY A 164 -4.35 14.20 -0.46
CA GLY A 164 -3.02 14.50 0.05
C GLY A 164 -1.91 13.85 -0.79
N ASN A 165 -2.11 12.58 -1.17
CA ASN A 165 -1.18 11.87 -2.03
C ASN A 165 -1.09 12.49 -3.43
N GLU A 166 -2.22 12.92 -4.03
CA GLU A 166 -2.21 13.63 -5.31
C GLU A 166 -1.44 14.95 -5.23
N ARG A 167 -1.64 15.73 -4.15
CA ARG A 167 -0.86 16.95 -3.93
C ARG A 167 0.64 16.66 -3.76
N ALA A 168 0.95 15.54 -3.07
CA ALA A 168 2.33 15.10 -2.89
C ALA A 168 2.97 14.68 -4.22
N GLU A 169 2.25 13.96 -5.07
CA GLU A 169 2.74 13.57 -6.40
C GLU A 169 3.16 14.79 -7.23
N LYS A 170 2.29 15.78 -7.34
CA LYS A 170 2.60 17.05 -8.05
C LYS A 170 3.81 17.77 -7.45
N ARG A 171 3.90 17.81 -6.11
CA ARG A 171 5.02 18.46 -5.41
C ARG A 171 6.34 17.73 -5.65
N VAL A 172 6.33 16.42 -5.67
CA VAL A 172 7.51 15.59 -5.95
C VAL A 172 7.98 15.78 -7.38
N GLU A 173 7.07 15.88 -8.36
CA GLU A 173 7.41 16.16 -9.77
C GLU A 173 8.15 17.51 -9.91
N GLU A 174 7.69 18.58 -9.24
CA GLU A 174 8.36 19.89 -9.23
C GLU A 174 9.78 19.79 -8.66
N ILE A 175 9.93 19.11 -7.51
CA ILE A 175 11.22 18.94 -6.83
C ILE A 175 12.18 18.11 -7.70
N LEU A 176 11.70 17.04 -8.31
CA LEU A 176 12.48 16.20 -9.22
C LEU A 176 12.94 16.97 -10.46
N ALA A 177 12.08 17.78 -11.06
CA ALA A 177 12.44 18.61 -12.20
C ALA A 177 13.59 19.58 -11.87
N ALA A 178 13.53 20.22 -10.71
CA ALA A 178 14.60 21.11 -10.22
C ALA A 178 15.88 20.32 -9.93
N HIS A 179 15.79 19.16 -9.28
CA HIS A 179 16.93 18.29 -9.00
C HIS A 179 17.62 17.84 -10.28
N ASN A 180 16.86 17.32 -11.25
CA ASN A 180 17.39 16.85 -12.53
C ASN A 180 18.05 17.98 -13.32
N SER A 181 17.51 19.18 -13.27
CA SER A 181 18.13 20.36 -13.91
C SER A 181 19.50 20.67 -13.30
N SER A 182 19.65 20.62 -11.98
CA SER A 182 20.94 20.84 -11.30
C SER A 182 21.95 19.71 -11.54
N VAL A 183 21.49 18.48 -11.77
CA VAL A 183 22.35 17.37 -12.20
C VAL A 183 22.85 17.58 -13.63
N LEU A 184 21.97 17.94 -14.55
CA LEU A 184 22.29 18.16 -15.96
C LEU A 184 23.20 19.36 -16.18
N SER A 185 23.08 20.42 -15.36
CA SER A 185 23.98 21.59 -15.42
C SER A 185 25.37 21.32 -14.86
N GLY A 186 25.58 20.15 -14.23
CA GLY A 186 26.86 19.81 -13.60
C GLY A 186 27.10 20.50 -12.24
N GLU A 187 26.08 21.11 -11.67
CA GLU A 187 26.13 21.69 -10.32
C GLU A 187 26.26 20.65 -9.21
N LYS A 188 25.83 19.41 -9.48
CA LYS A 188 25.87 18.28 -8.55
C LYS A 188 26.87 17.21 -9.00
N SER A 189 27.62 16.68 -8.05
CA SER A 189 28.46 15.51 -8.26
C SER A 189 27.61 14.23 -8.49
N GLU A 190 28.21 13.16 -8.98
CA GLU A 190 27.54 11.87 -9.20
C GLU A 190 26.89 11.33 -7.92
N SER A 191 27.57 11.44 -6.77
CA SER A 191 27.01 11.02 -5.49
C SER A 191 25.84 11.91 -5.04
N GLU A 192 25.90 13.22 -5.28
CA GLU A 192 24.81 14.17 -4.97
C GLU A 192 23.61 13.98 -5.89
N ALA A 193 23.81 13.50 -7.11
CA ALA A 193 22.71 13.12 -8.01
C ALA A 193 21.82 11.97 -7.43
N LYS A 194 22.40 11.14 -6.58
CA LYS A 194 21.68 10.03 -5.90
C LYS A 194 21.02 10.43 -4.57
N VAL A 195 21.10 11.73 -4.20
CA VAL A 195 20.54 12.28 -2.95
C VAL A 195 19.54 13.39 -3.26
N LEU A 196 18.30 13.21 -2.87
CA LEU A 196 17.23 14.20 -3.03
C LEU A 196 16.98 14.92 -1.71
N VAL A 197 17.27 16.22 -1.66
CA VAL A 197 16.94 17.07 -0.52
C VAL A 197 15.56 17.69 -0.74
N LEU A 198 14.62 17.34 0.13
CA LEU A 198 13.26 17.86 0.12
C LEU A 198 13.16 19.09 1.02
N PRO A 199 12.47 20.17 0.61
CA PRO A 199 12.26 21.34 1.46
C PRO A 199 11.33 21.08 2.64
N GLU A 200 10.54 20.04 2.56
CA GLU A 200 9.57 19.59 3.54
C GLU A 200 9.36 18.07 3.40
N PHE A 201 8.78 17.42 4.42
CA PHE A 201 8.40 16.02 4.26
C PHE A 201 7.25 15.88 3.24
N VAL A 202 7.52 15.16 2.16
CA VAL A 202 6.52 14.79 1.13
C VAL A 202 6.58 13.28 0.93
N PRO A 203 5.44 12.57 0.94
CA PRO A 203 5.40 11.16 0.55
C PRO A 203 5.83 10.99 -0.91
N CYS A 204 7.01 10.44 -1.15
CA CYS A 204 7.63 10.38 -2.48
C CYS A 204 8.18 9.01 -2.86
N GLN A 205 8.09 8.02 -1.97
CA GLN A 205 8.73 6.72 -2.18
C GLN A 205 8.27 6.01 -3.45
N LYS A 206 6.98 6.17 -3.83
CA LYS A 206 6.42 5.53 -5.03
C LYS A 206 7.04 6.13 -6.30
N GLN A 207 7.10 7.46 -6.39
CA GLN A 207 7.63 8.19 -7.55
C GLN A 207 9.14 8.01 -7.72
N LEU A 208 9.85 7.78 -6.60
CA LEU A 208 11.30 7.64 -6.61
C LEU A 208 11.81 6.21 -6.80
N ARG A 209 10.93 5.21 -6.85
CA ARG A 209 11.34 3.79 -6.98
C ARG A 209 12.18 3.52 -8.23
N GLU A 210 11.76 4.06 -9.37
CA GLU A 210 12.37 3.84 -10.68
C GLU A 210 13.50 4.83 -11.00
N THR A 211 13.82 5.76 -10.09
CA THR A 211 14.91 6.73 -10.26
C THR A 211 16.22 6.19 -9.68
N ASP A 212 17.35 6.83 -10.00
CA ASP A 212 18.67 6.52 -9.41
C ASP A 212 18.85 7.12 -8.01
N ILE A 213 17.90 7.88 -7.51
CA ILE A 213 17.94 8.47 -6.17
C ILE A 213 17.93 7.33 -5.13
N ALA A 214 18.94 7.31 -4.28
CA ALA A 214 19.12 6.30 -3.23
C ALA A 214 18.67 6.79 -1.86
N PHE A 215 18.79 8.09 -1.60
CA PHE A 215 18.43 8.71 -0.32
C PHE A 215 17.55 9.93 -0.52
N ILE A 216 16.63 10.15 0.45
CA ILE A 216 15.94 11.41 0.63
C ILE A 216 16.35 12.03 1.97
N ILE A 217 16.49 13.36 1.97
CA ILE A 217 16.74 14.19 3.16
C ILE A 217 15.58 15.16 3.29
N PHE A 218 15.01 15.30 4.47
CA PHE A 218 13.92 16.25 4.73
C PHE A 218 13.98 16.78 6.15
N PRO A 219 13.47 18.01 6.40
CA PRO A 219 13.39 18.58 7.75
C PRO A 219 12.55 17.73 8.68
N SER A 220 13.03 17.46 9.88
CA SER A 220 12.29 16.77 10.91
C SER A 220 11.40 17.75 11.69
N ASN A 221 10.18 17.35 12.01
CA ASN A 221 9.29 18.11 12.90
C ASN A 221 9.77 18.14 14.37
N ARG A 222 10.84 17.39 14.69
CA ARG A 222 11.53 17.41 16.00
C ARG A 222 12.80 18.26 15.99
N GLY A 223 13.09 18.96 14.91
CA GLY A 223 14.34 19.67 14.65
C GLY A 223 15.33 18.84 13.85
N GLY A 224 16.27 19.53 13.18
CA GLY A 224 17.25 18.90 12.31
C GLY A 224 16.63 18.24 11.06
N TYR A 225 17.31 17.22 10.57
CA TYR A 225 16.97 16.53 9.31
C TYR A 225 16.89 15.03 9.51
N CYS A 226 15.94 14.41 8.77
CA CYS A 226 15.82 12.98 8.60
C CYS A 226 16.46 12.56 7.28
N ILE A 227 17.16 11.44 7.28
CA ILE A 227 17.71 10.77 6.11
C ILE A 227 17.05 9.43 5.99
N GLN A 228 16.44 9.14 4.83
CA GLN A 228 15.81 7.85 4.57
C GLN A 228 16.38 7.22 3.31
N PRO A 229 16.89 5.98 3.37
CA PRO A 229 17.25 5.22 2.19
C PRO A 229 15.98 4.76 1.45
N LEU A 230 16.02 4.77 0.13
CA LEU A 230 14.93 4.32 -0.73
C LEU A 230 15.08 2.84 -1.05
N LYS A 231 13.94 2.14 -1.09
CA LYS A 231 13.89 0.73 -1.48
C LYS A 231 14.00 0.59 -2.99
N ARG A 232 14.59 -0.52 -3.42
CA ARG A 232 14.56 -0.96 -4.82
C ARG A 232 13.12 -1.31 -5.24
N GLU A 233 12.85 -1.22 -6.51
CA GLU A 233 11.58 -1.65 -7.07
C GLU A 233 11.36 -3.15 -6.82
N HIS A 234 10.14 -3.52 -6.44
CA HIS A 234 9.76 -4.92 -6.13
C HIS A 234 10.66 -5.65 -5.12
N SER A 235 11.36 -4.92 -4.24
CA SER A 235 12.27 -5.46 -3.24
C SER A 235 12.06 -4.81 -1.88
N LEU A 236 12.40 -5.55 -0.81
CA LEU A 236 12.51 -5.00 0.54
C LEU A 236 13.88 -4.35 0.79
N ASN A 237 14.86 -4.59 -0.10
CA ASN A 237 16.20 -4.06 0.04
C ASN A 237 16.27 -2.59 -0.38
N TYR A 238 17.15 -1.84 0.27
CA TYR A 238 17.44 -0.46 -0.08
C TYR A 238 18.31 -0.38 -1.35
N LYS A 239 18.21 0.70 -2.09
CA LYS A 239 19.12 1.03 -3.20
C LYS A 239 20.55 1.23 -2.70
N CYS A 240 20.67 1.84 -1.51
CA CYS A 240 21.87 1.96 -0.71
C CYS A 240 21.48 1.93 0.76
N SER A 241 22.27 1.24 1.59
CA SER A 241 22.07 1.15 3.04
C SER A 241 23.07 2.03 3.78
N PHE A 242 22.73 2.44 5.00
CA PHE A 242 23.75 2.98 5.91
C PHE A 242 24.78 1.91 6.23
N PRO A 243 26.06 2.30 6.52
CA PRO A 243 27.07 1.40 7.02
C PRO A 243 26.60 0.64 8.27
N GLU A 244 26.90 -0.67 8.33
CA GLU A 244 26.44 -1.53 9.44
C GLU A 244 26.90 -1.05 10.81
N ASN A 245 28.11 -0.46 10.89
CA ASN A 245 28.68 0.07 12.12
C ASN A 245 27.99 1.34 12.64
N TRP A 246 27.00 1.90 11.90
CA TRP A 246 26.17 3.02 12.34
C TRP A 246 24.85 2.56 12.93
N LEU A 247 24.41 1.34 12.59
CA LEU A 247 23.07 0.86 12.91
C LEU A 247 22.89 0.69 14.43
N GLY A 248 21.85 1.32 14.95
CA GLY A 248 21.51 1.26 16.38
C GLY A 248 22.28 2.21 17.27
N LEU A 249 23.20 3.03 16.70
CA LEU A 249 23.97 4.01 17.45
C LEU A 249 23.20 5.33 17.59
N GLU A 250 23.53 6.10 18.65
CA GLU A 250 23.01 7.43 18.93
C GLU A 250 24.06 8.32 19.61
N GLY A 251 23.84 9.64 19.57
CA GLY A 251 24.66 10.63 20.25
C GLY A 251 26.13 10.54 19.91
N ASP A 252 26.99 10.58 20.91
CA ASP A 252 28.45 10.66 20.73
C ASP A 252 29.04 9.40 20.08
N GLU A 253 28.45 8.22 20.31
CA GLU A 253 28.89 6.97 19.66
C GLU A 253 28.65 7.04 18.14
N LEU A 254 27.50 7.58 17.72
CA LEU A 254 27.21 7.74 16.31
C LEU A 254 28.11 8.82 15.68
N LYS A 255 28.35 9.93 16.37
CA LYS A 255 29.28 10.96 15.90
C LYS A 255 30.69 10.41 15.68
N GLN A 256 31.15 9.59 16.61
CA GLN A 256 32.46 8.94 16.50
C GLN A 256 32.51 7.95 15.33
N ALA A 257 31.46 7.15 15.15
CA ALA A 257 31.39 6.15 14.07
C ALA A 257 31.26 6.77 12.69
N THR A 258 30.55 7.89 12.58
CA THR A 258 30.28 8.59 11.30
C THR A 258 31.32 9.65 10.96
N GLY A 259 32.00 10.23 11.96
CA GLY A 259 32.79 11.45 11.82
C GLY A 259 31.95 12.74 11.64
N LEU A 260 30.63 12.66 11.79
CA LEU A 260 29.71 13.79 11.64
C LEU A 260 29.39 14.42 12.99
N THR A 261 29.51 15.74 13.08
CA THR A 261 29.39 16.47 14.36
C THR A 261 27.95 16.59 14.85
N SER A 262 26.99 16.53 13.94
CA SER A 262 25.56 16.70 14.22
C SER A 262 24.74 15.41 14.12
N ALA A 263 25.40 14.24 14.05
CA ALA A 263 24.73 12.95 14.00
C ALA A 263 24.05 12.64 15.33
N ASN A 264 22.73 12.35 15.31
CA ASN A 264 21.94 12.16 16.51
C ASN A 264 21.53 10.71 16.73
N PHE A 265 21.01 10.05 15.70
CA PHE A 265 20.44 8.71 15.80
C PHE A 265 20.46 8.00 14.45
N CYS A 266 20.80 6.71 14.46
CA CYS A 266 20.62 5.81 13.32
C CYS A 266 19.85 4.56 13.77
N HIS A 267 18.68 4.35 13.18
CA HIS A 267 17.83 3.23 13.57
C HIS A 267 18.50 1.88 13.25
N LYS A 268 18.41 0.90 14.16
CA LYS A 268 18.98 -0.45 13.99
C LYS A 268 18.57 -1.19 12.71
N GLY A 269 17.38 -0.88 12.18
CA GLY A 269 16.89 -1.40 10.90
C GLY A 269 17.32 -0.58 9.68
N GLY A 270 18.12 0.47 9.84
CA GLY A 270 18.69 1.26 8.75
C GLY A 270 17.68 2.04 7.92
N PHE A 271 16.43 2.21 8.36
CA PHE A 271 15.40 2.91 7.56
C PHE A 271 15.34 4.42 7.79
N ILE A 272 16.02 4.93 8.83
CA ILE A 272 16.10 6.36 9.14
C ILE A 272 17.36 6.67 9.94
N MET A 273 17.97 7.80 9.62
CA MET A 273 19.00 8.45 10.42
C MET A 273 18.62 9.91 10.62
N THR A 274 19.01 10.51 11.74
CA THR A 274 18.77 11.93 12.05
C THR A 274 20.06 12.66 12.36
N VAL A 275 20.13 13.92 11.88
CA VAL A 275 21.24 14.86 12.10
C VAL A 275 20.67 16.27 12.31
N ASP A 276 21.45 17.18 12.89
CA ASP A 276 20.97 18.58 13.06
C ASP A 276 21.29 19.48 11.86
N ASP A 277 22.31 19.15 11.08
CA ASP A 277 22.78 19.95 9.94
C ASP A 277 22.55 19.24 8.59
N VAL A 278 22.10 19.98 7.58
CA VAL A 278 21.82 19.43 6.24
C VAL A 278 23.08 18.99 5.51
N ASN A 279 24.23 19.63 5.75
CA ASN A 279 25.50 19.26 5.12
C ASN A 279 26.02 17.93 5.71
N ASP A 280 25.82 17.71 7.02
CA ASP A 280 26.08 16.41 7.64
C ASP A 280 25.12 15.35 7.10
N ALA A 281 23.85 15.67 6.83
CA ALA A 281 22.92 14.76 6.17
C ALA A 281 23.40 14.33 4.76
N ILE A 282 23.85 15.31 3.95
CA ILE A 282 24.42 15.04 2.62
C ILE A 282 25.70 14.21 2.73
N SER A 283 26.56 14.53 3.70
CA SER A 283 27.81 13.83 3.96
C SER A 283 27.55 12.36 4.38
N ALA A 284 26.55 12.12 5.24
CA ALA A 284 26.13 10.77 5.61
C ALA A 284 25.71 9.94 4.39
N CYS A 285 24.95 10.53 3.47
CA CYS A 285 24.55 9.87 2.24
C CYS A 285 25.77 9.55 1.35
N LYS A 286 26.72 10.48 1.19
CA LYS A 286 27.94 10.29 0.40
C LYS A 286 28.79 9.16 0.97
N ILE A 287 29.05 9.17 2.27
CA ILE A 287 29.80 8.12 2.97
C ILE A 287 29.11 6.76 2.77
N SER A 288 27.77 6.73 2.87
CA SER A 288 27.00 5.51 2.65
C SER A 288 27.15 5.00 1.22
N LEU A 289 27.08 5.87 0.22
CA LEU A 289 27.22 5.51 -1.20
C LEU A 289 28.63 5.00 -1.52
N GLU A 290 29.68 5.60 -0.95
CA GLU A 290 31.07 5.20 -1.14
C GLU A 290 31.40 3.84 -0.50
N ASN A 291 30.77 3.54 0.63
CA ASN A 291 31.00 2.29 1.38
C ASN A 291 29.99 1.19 1.01
N PHE A 292 29.03 1.49 0.12
CA PHE A 292 28.03 0.50 -0.28
C PHE A 292 28.64 -0.51 -1.25
N THR A 293 28.91 -1.70 -0.75
CA THR A 293 29.15 -2.86 -1.59
C THR A 293 27.79 -3.55 -1.82
N GLU A 294 27.41 -3.76 -3.07
CA GLU A 294 26.20 -4.54 -3.38
C GLU A 294 26.32 -5.93 -2.75
N SER A 295 25.70 -6.08 -1.59
CA SER A 295 25.45 -7.41 -1.05
C SER A 295 24.52 -8.10 -2.05
N SER A 296 24.83 -9.35 -2.40
CA SER A 296 24.02 -10.18 -3.29
C SER A 296 22.54 -10.01 -2.99
N CYS A 297 21.77 -9.61 -4.00
CA CYS A 297 20.38 -9.20 -3.90
C CYS A 297 19.53 -10.33 -3.29
N ILE A 298 19.06 -10.16 -2.06
CA ILE A 298 18.08 -11.07 -1.46
C ILE A 298 16.72 -10.67 -2.04
N ILE A 299 16.22 -11.43 -3.00
CA ILE A 299 14.87 -11.27 -3.52
C ILE A 299 13.91 -11.92 -2.53
N ASN A 300 13.23 -11.10 -1.74
CA ASN A 300 12.17 -11.59 -0.86
C ASN A 300 10.87 -11.69 -1.64
N LEU A 301 10.46 -12.89 -2.02
CA LEU A 301 9.20 -13.18 -2.70
C LEU A 301 8.00 -13.26 -1.72
N GLY A 302 8.11 -12.70 -0.53
CA GLY A 302 7.07 -12.66 0.49
C GLY A 302 7.05 -13.92 1.36
N GLY A 303 7.56 -13.82 2.58
CA GLY A 303 7.53 -14.87 3.59
C GLY A 303 8.37 -14.54 4.81
N SER A 304 7.94 -14.96 6.00
CA SER A 304 8.69 -14.85 7.23
C SER A 304 9.97 -15.70 7.17
N HIS A 305 11.07 -15.12 7.60
CA HIS A 305 12.40 -15.75 7.61
C HIS A 305 12.48 -16.92 8.61
N GLU A 306 12.36 -18.13 8.13
CA GLU A 306 12.98 -19.30 8.76
C GLU A 306 13.77 -20.02 7.68
N MET A 307 15.10 -19.97 7.76
CA MET A 307 15.98 -20.82 6.95
C MET A 307 15.82 -22.27 7.43
N ASP A 308 15.45 -23.16 6.51
CA ASP A 308 15.47 -24.60 6.76
C ASP A 308 16.93 -25.02 7.03
N GLU A 309 17.21 -25.59 8.21
CA GLU A 309 18.56 -26.03 8.60
C GLU A 309 19.16 -27.03 7.64
N SER A 310 18.34 -27.78 6.91
CA SER A 310 18.76 -28.73 5.88
C SER A 310 19.55 -28.10 4.71
N LEU A 311 19.49 -26.78 4.54
CA LEU A 311 20.21 -26.05 3.49
C LEU A 311 21.62 -25.64 3.88
N LYS A 312 21.96 -25.71 5.17
CA LYS A 312 23.32 -25.41 5.68
C LYS A 312 24.36 -26.50 5.33
N GLU A 313 23.90 -27.68 4.96
CA GLU A 313 24.76 -28.83 4.66
C GLU A 313 25.17 -28.97 3.18
N ILE A 314 24.72 -28.02 2.30
CA ILE A 314 25.08 -28.06 0.88
C ILE A 314 26.41 -27.30 0.67
N PRO A 315 27.51 -27.97 0.33
CA PRO A 315 28.78 -27.29 0.08
C PRO A 315 28.68 -26.27 -1.04
N HIS A 316 29.25 -25.08 -0.87
CA HIS A 316 29.31 -23.97 -1.83
C HIS A 316 28.01 -23.15 -2.01
N MET A 317 27.09 -23.17 -1.04
CA MET A 317 25.88 -22.32 -1.04
C MET A 317 26.09 -20.91 -0.44
N GLU A 318 27.32 -20.46 -0.23
CA GLU A 318 27.62 -19.17 0.42
C GLU A 318 27.00 -17.95 -0.29
N ASN A 319 26.56 -18.10 -1.55
CA ASN A 319 25.94 -17.06 -2.36
C ASN A 319 24.58 -17.48 -2.98
N ALA A 320 23.95 -18.55 -2.51
CA ALA A 320 22.67 -18.98 -3.03
C ALA A 320 21.51 -18.41 -2.19
N VAL A 321 20.61 -17.71 -2.81
CA VAL A 321 19.38 -17.21 -2.18
C VAL A 321 18.25 -18.18 -2.44
N VAL A 322 17.76 -18.83 -1.40
CA VAL A 322 16.57 -19.69 -1.47
C VAL A 322 15.36 -18.89 -1.00
N CYS A 323 14.45 -18.58 -1.92
CA CYS A 323 13.19 -17.91 -1.60
C CYS A 323 12.11 -18.95 -1.43
N ILE A 324 11.57 -19.09 -0.22
CA ILE A 324 10.42 -19.96 0.07
C ILE A 324 9.21 -19.06 0.26
N PRO A 325 8.18 -19.14 -0.61
CA PRO A 325 6.94 -18.38 -0.43
C PRO A 325 6.15 -18.82 0.81
N SER A 326 5.62 -17.87 1.58
CA SER A 326 4.99 -18.09 2.88
C SER A 326 3.55 -18.63 2.84
N SER A 327 2.96 -18.90 1.69
CA SER A 327 1.63 -19.49 1.66
C SER A 327 1.67 -20.96 2.03
N ARG A 328 0.71 -21.41 2.87
CA ARG A 328 0.56 -22.82 3.26
C ARG A 328 0.51 -23.79 2.08
N GLN A 329 0.11 -23.33 0.90
CA GLN A 329 0.07 -24.15 -0.32
C GLN A 329 1.45 -24.38 -0.95
N LEU A 330 2.42 -23.46 -0.73
CA LEU A 330 3.74 -23.51 -1.35
C LEU A 330 4.80 -24.26 -0.52
N LYS A 331 4.53 -24.59 0.75
CA LYS A 331 5.38 -25.47 1.57
C LYS A 331 5.59 -26.88 0.94
N LYS A 332 4.84 -27.20 -0.11
CA LYS A 332 4.89 -28.46 -0.85
C LYS A 332 5.97 -28.50 -1.95
N TYR A 333 6.50 -27.34 -2.36
CA TYR A 333 7.38 -27.23 -3.53
C TYR A 333 8.77 -26.82 -3.15
N LYS A 334 9.77 -27.52 -3.67
CA LYS A 334 11.19 -27.17 -3.53
C LYS A 334 11.69 -26.52 -4.81
N ILE A 335 12.20 -25.29 -4.70
CA ILE A 335 12.84 -24.57 -5.80
C ILE A 335 14.34 -24.59 -5.52
N PHE A 336 15.11 -25.19 -6.39
CA PHE A 336 16.57 -25.22 -6.30
C PHE A 336 17.15 -24.28 -7.37
N VAL A 337 17.99 -23.34 -6.94
CA VAL A 337 18.79 -22.53 -7.84
C VAL A 337 20.24 -22.95 -7.62
N LEU A 338 20.80 -23.65 -8.56
CA LEU A 338 22.22 -23.97 -8.55
C LEU A 338 23.00 -22.78 -9.14
N PRO A 339 23.94 -22.18 -8.40
CA PRO A 339 24.78 -21.11 -8.93
C PRO A 339 25.58 -21.59 -10.14
N GLY A 340 25.84 -20.69 -11.08
CA GLY A 340 26.74 -20.97 -12.19
C GLY A 340 28.14 -21.33 -11.66
N TRP A 341 28.80 -22.29 -12.27
CA TRP A 341 30.14 -22.75 -11.88
C TRP A 341 31.05 -22.86 -13.11
N ILE A 342 32.35 -22.77 -12.85
CA ILE A 342 33.39 -22.91 -13.88
C ILE A 342 34.08 -24.24 -13.66
N SER A 343 34.06 -25.09 -14.68
CA SER A 343 34.87 -26.33 -14.73
C SER A 343 35.80 -26.24 -15.93
N GLY A 344 37.07 -26.02 -15.66
CA GLY A 344 38.06 -25.78 -16.71
C GLY A 344 37.78 -24.46 -17.47
N ASN A 345 37.65 -24.52 -18.79
CA ASN A 345 37.32 -23.37 -19.66
C ASN A 345 35.82 -23.27 -20.01
N ILE A 346 34.96 -24.04 -19.36
CA ILE A 346 33.54 -24.09 -19.64
C ILE A 346 32.76 -23.37 -18.52
N PHE A 347 32.09 -22.31 -18.86
CA PHE A 347 31.15 -21.64 -17.97
C PHE A 347 29.79 -22.37 -18.01
N MET A 348 29.37 -22.89 -16.86
CA MET A 348 28.05 -23.48 -16.68
C MET A 348 27.12 -22.41 -16.08
N PRO A 349 26.07 -21.94 -16.81
CA PRO A 349 25.16 -20.95 -16.27
C PRO A 349 24.30 -21.52 -15.11
N PRO A 350 23.67 -20.65 -14.30
CA PRO A 350 22.77 -21.07 -13.22
C PRO A 350 21.61 -21.92 -13.75
N ILE A 351 21.33 -23.00 -13.03
CA ILE A 351 20.23 -23.94 -13.39
C ILE A 351 19.12 -23.78 -12.35
N VAL A 352 17.88 -23.57 -12.82
CA VAL A 352 16.68 -23.58 -11.96
C VAL A 352 15.90 -24.85 -12.23
N ALA A 353 15.80 -25.70 -11.21
CA ALA A 353 15.00 -26.93 -11.29
C ALA A 353 13.65 -26.75 -10.58
N PHE A 354 12.57 -27.14 -11.25
CA PHE A 354 11.23 -27.11 -10.72
C PHE A 354 10.68 -28.51 -10.53
N HIS A 355 10.19 -28.81 -9.35
CA HIS A 355 9.49 -30.05 -9.10
C HIS A 355 8.07 -29.77 -8.63
N GLU A 356 7.07 -30.22 -9.40
CA GLU A 356 5.64 -30.12 -9.08
C GLU A 356 5.09 -28.68 -8.89
N ILE A 357 5.62 -27.67 -9.59
CA ILE A 357 5.16 -26.28 -9.49
C ILE A 357 4.13 -25.96 -10.60
N PRO A 358 3.00 -25.32 -10.27
CA PRO A 358 2.04 -24.87 -11.27
C PRO A 358 2.64 -23.94 -12.32
N LEU A 359 2.21 -24.05 -13.57
CA LEU A 359 2.76 -23.32 -14.73
C LEU A 359 2.81 -21.79 -14.51
N VAL A 360 1.77 -21.22 -13.89
CA VAL A 360 1.71 -19.78 -13.62
C VAL A 360 2.84 -19.31 -12.68
N LEU A 361 3.15 -20.10 -11.64
CA LEU A 361 4.24 -19.81 -10.71
C LEU A 361 5.61 -19.97 -11.38
N ARG A 362 5.77 -20.96 -12.28
CA ARG A 362 6.97 -21.12 -13.10
C ARG A 362 7.25 -19.88 -13.94
N LEU A 363 6.22 -19.33 -14.58
CA LEU A 363 6.34 -18.13 -15.41
C LEU A 363 6.74 -16.89 -14.61
N GLN A 364 6.23 -16.74 -13.38
CA GLN A 364 6.63 -15.65 -12.49
C GLN A 364 8.10 -15.76 -12.04
N VAL A 365 8.53 -16.94 -11.61
CA VAL A 365 9.94 -17.18 -11.22
C VAL A 365 10.86 -16.97 -12.42
N LEU A 366 10.49 -17.43 -13.61
CA LEU A 366 11.26 -17.25 -14.83
C LEU A 366 11.33 -15.80 -15.29
N SER A 367 10.27 -15.02 -15.11
CA SER A 367 10.28 -13.57 -15.41
C SER A 367 11.26 -12.82 -14.50
N VAL A 368 11.38 -13.20 -13.24
CA VAL A 368 12.33 -12.62 -12.30
C VAL A 368 13.75 -13.09 -12.57
N ALA A 369 13.94 -14.39 -12.75
CA ALA A 369 15.27 -14.98 -13.03
C ALA A 369 15.83 -14.53 -14.39
N GLY A 370 15.00 -14.39 -15.43
CA GLY A 370 15.41 -13.92 -16.76
C GLY A 370 15.85 -12.46 -16.79
N ARG A 371 15.43 -11.61 -15.82
CA ARG A 371 15.93 -10.23 -15.67
C ARG A 371 17.28 -10.16 -14.94
N LEU A 372 17.59 -11.19 -14.13
CA LEU A 372 18.83 -11.25 -13.32
C LEU A 372 19.96 -11.96 -14.06
N TYR A 373 19.64 -12.87 -14.96
CA TYR A 373 20.63 -13.69 -15.68
C TYR A 373 20.29 -13.71 -17.17
N SER A 374 21.16 -13.11 -17.97
CA SER A 374 21.02 -13.07 -19.44
C SER A 374 21.12 -14.45 -20.12
N ASN A 375 21.60 -15.49 -19.40
CA ASN A 375 21.77 -16.86 -19.89
C ASN A 375 21.24 -17.85 -18.85
N LEU A 376 19.91 -18.00 -18.73
CA LEU A 376 19.28 -18.98 -17.86
C LEU A 376 18.85 -20.20 -18.65
N TYR A 377 19.32 -21.40 -18.28
CA TYR A 377 18.81 -22.66 -18.79
C TYR A 377 17.73 -23.22 -17.85
N ILE A 378 16.64 -23.71 -18.45
CA ILE A 378 15.49 -24.28 -17.76
C ILE A 378 15.46 -25.77 -18.07
N LEU A 379 15.48 -26.59 -17.05
CA LEU A 379 15.25 -28.03 -17.13
C LEU A 379 13.83 -28.39 -16.71
#